data_fdde9b4280c97a3300de7672523ce6d7
#
_entry.id   fdde9b4280c97a3300de7672523ce6d7
#
_cell.length_a   1.000
_cell.length_b   1.000
_cell.length_c   1.000
_cell.angle_alpha   90.00
_cell.angle_beta   90.00
_cell.angle_gamma   90.00
#
_symmetry.space_group_name_H-M   'P 1'
#
loop_
_entity.id
_entity.type
_entity.pdbx_description
1 polymer ?
#
loop_
_entity_poly.entity_id
_entity_poly.type
_entity_poly.pdbx_seq_one_letter_code
_entity_poly.pdbx_strand_id
1 'polypeptide(L)'
;LHSTSRRQRQMCIRDSIKAVDDYADLLRISVASAGNDHRLGANEAPPAVVSIFLGDELTEVLKAIENDEFFVGHGAVQMDIGAKVLPHFVKDNTDRNRTSPFAFTGNKFEFRMLGSSSSVANPNIILNTAVAEVLSQFYEELKDVPADGMESAVHELLKKTIKEHKRIIFNGNGYTDEWIEEAEKRGLYNLVSTPDALPHFTDEKNEKLLTSHHIFTHAELHSRYEIKLENYVKTLHIEAGTMVEIIQKDLLPAVTTYMEKLAQTAALKKSVVPDISVSAEAALLTRLTELSETMVKDLERLKEDTAMAEYEVDKNLLKSAKLYQSVVLTDMEKVRVSADAAEALIPDSILPYPTYGKLLFSISD
;
A
#
# COMPACT_ATOMS: atom_id res chain seq x y z
N LEU A 1 14.16 12.21 37.91
CA LEU A 1 14.51 11.80 36.53
C LEU A 1 13.54 10.75 35.94
N HIS A 2 13.09 9.71 36.71
CA HIS A 2 12.17 8.70 36.24
C HIS A 2 10.73 9.20 35.98
N SER A 3 10.26 10.20 36.74
CA SER A 3 8.91 10.76 36.58
C SER A 3 8.77 11.62 35.32
N THR A 4 9.77 12.42 35.00
CA THR A 4 9.84 13.25 33.79
C THR A 4 9.89 12.36 32.51
N SER A 5 10.63 11.26 32.52
CA SER A 5 10.71 10.31 31.42
C SER A 5 9.37 9.61 31.12
N ARG A 6 8.57 9.25 32.14
CA ARG A 6 7.23 8.68 31.96
C ARG A 6 6.24 9.69 31.38
N ARG A 7 6.22 10.92 31.91
CA ARG A 7 5.36 12.00 31.41
C ARG A 7 5.69 12.35 29.96
N GLN A 8 6.97 12.45 29.63
CA GLN A 8 7.41 12.73 28.27
C GLN A 8 6.99 11.64 27.27
N ARG A 9 7.07 10.35 27.64
CA ARG A 9 6.57 9.25 26.80
C ARG A 9 5.07 9.30 26.58
N GLN A 10 4.28 9.58 27.62
CA GLN A 10 2.83 9.73 27.52
C GLN A 10 2.45 10.91 26.61
N MET A 11 3.19 12.01 26.68
CA MET A 11 2.99 13.14 25.77
C MET A 11 3.31 12.74 24.32
N CYS A 12 4.44 12.11 24.05
CA CYS A 12 4.82 11.70 22.69
C CYS A 12 3.82 10.74 22.04
N ILE A 13 3.25 9.80 22.80
CA ILE A 13 2.24 8.86 22.28
C ILE A 13 0.97 9.61 21.89
N ARG A 14 0.49 10.51 22.75
CA ARG A 14 -0.70 11.31 22.49
C ARG A 14 -0.55 12.23 21.28
N ASP A 15 0.58 12.95 21.21
CA ASP A 15 0.86 13.89 20.12
C ASP A 15 0.87 13.16 18.78
N SER A 16 1.44 11.95 18.78
CA SER A 16 1.44 11.07 17.59
C SER A 16 0.04 10.59 17.23
N ILE A 17 -0.79 10.20 18.22
CA ILE A 17 -2.17 9.73 17.93
C ILE A 17 -2.98 10.86 17.28
N LYS A 18 -2.95 12.08 17.86
CA LYS A 18 -3.66 13.22 17.29
C LYS A 18 -3.11 13.60 15.92
N ALA A 19 -1.79 13.71 15.77
CA ALA A 19 -1.16 14.08 14.51
C ALA A 19 -1.48 13.09 13.37
N VAL A 20 -1.47 11.80 13.67
CA VAL A 20 -1.78 10.77 12.69
C VAL A 20 -3.28 10.73 12.37
N ASP A 21 -4.17 10.97 13.33
CA ASP A 21 -5.62 11.03 13.09
C ASP A 21 -6.02 12.27 12.28
N ASP A 22 -5.52 13.44 12.64
CA ASP A 22 -5.86 14.70 11.96
C ASP A 22 -5.34 14.73 10.51
N TYR A 23 -4.17 14.11 10.26
CA TYR A 23 -3.44 14.18 8.98
C TYR A 23 -3.18 12.80 8.35
N ALA A 24 -4.07 11.83 8.61
CA ALA A 24 -4.01 10.49 8.02
C ALA A 24 -3.99 10.51 6.48
N ASP A 25 -4.76 11.40 5.89
CA ASP A 25 -4.78 11.65 4.45
C ASP A 25 -3.42 12.11 3.90
N LEU A 26 -2.78 13.08 4.55
CA LEU A 26 -1.42 13.51 4.16
C LEU A 26 -0.37 12.41 4.32
N LEU A 27 -0.48 11.59 5.37
CA LEU A 27 0.40 10.44 5.54
C LEU A 27 0.22 9.43 4.42
N ARG A 28 -1.03 9.14 4.00
CA ARG A 28 -1.30 8.30 2.83
C ARG A 28 -0.75 8.91 1.54
N ILE A 29 -0.92 10.23 1.34
CA ILE A 29 -0.40 10.96 0.19
C ILE A 29 1.13 10.96 0.16
N SER A 30 1.79 10.97 1.32
CA SER A 30 3.25 10.97 1.42
C SER A 30 3.91 9.75 0.78
N VAL A 31 3.16 8.66 0.68
CA VAL A 31 3.60 7.37 0.10
C VAL A 31 2.85 7.02 -1.19
N ALA A 32 2.05 7.93 -1.73
CA ALA A 32 1.25 7.71 -2.93
C ALA A 32 2.13 7.67 -4.19
N SER A 33 2.07 6.53 -4.90
CA SER A 33 2.71 6.31 -6.21
C SER A 33 2.11 5.07 -6.87
N ALA A 34 2.19 4.96 -8.19
CA ALA A 34 1.70 3.81 -8.94
C ALA A 34 2.24 2.48 -8.37
N GLY A 35 3.55 2.36 -8.19
CA GLY A 35 4.16 1.14 -7.66
C GLY A 35 3.76 0.83 -6.21
N ASN A 36 3.49 1.84 -5.37
CA ASN A 36 3.07 1.60 -4.00
C ASN A 36 1.58 1.23 -3.89
N ASP A 37 0.74 1.69 -4.83
CA ASP A 37 -0.68 1.30 -4.88
C ASP A 37 -0.83 -0.21 -5.12
N HIS A 38 0.03 -0.84 -5.93
CA HIS A 38 0.06 -2.30 -6.09
C HIS A 38 0.49 -3.06 -4.85
N ARG A 39 1.23 -2.42 -3.95
CA ARG A 39 1.78 -3.04 -2.75
C ARG A 39 0.83 -2.96 -1.56
N LEU A 40 0.15 -1.83 -1.37
CA LEU A 40 -0.71 -1.60 -0.20
C LEU A 40 -1.89 -2.58 -0.17
N GLY A 41 -2.12 -3.17 1.01
CA GLY A 41 -3.17 -4.18 1.21
C GLY A 41 -2.82 -5.59 0.72
N ALA A 42 -1.62 -5.80 0.16
CA ALA A 42 -1.13 -7.08 -0.35
C ALA A 42 0.36 -7.26 -0.04
N ASN A 43 0.91 -8.47 -0.26
CA ASN A 43 2.34 -8.75 -0.21
C ASN A 43 3.03 -8.27 1.07
N GLU A 44 2.41 -8.49 2.22
CA GLU A 44 2.91 -8.08 3.56
C GLU A 44 3.00 -6.55 3.77
N ALA A 45 2.35 -5.75 2.94
CA ALA A 45 2.24 -4.31 3.13
C ALA A 45 0.95 -3.95 3.88
N PRO A 46 0.93 -2.88 4.69
CA PRO A 46 -0.28 -2.45 5.38
C PRO A 46 -1.36 -1.99 4.40
N PRO A 47 -2.65 -2.00 4.81
CA PRO A 47 -3.75 -1.50 3.99
C PRO A 47 -3.68 0.02 3.79
N ALA A 48 -4.50 0.54 2.86
CA ALA A 48 -4.55 1.98 2.55
C ALA A 48 -5.14 2.83 3.69
N VAL A 49 -5.96 2.24 4.56
CA VAL A 49 -6.49 2.92 5.76
C VAL A 49 -5.35 3.14 6.76
N VAL A 50 -5.03 4.38 7.05
CA VAL A 50 -4.05 4.72 8.09
C VAL A 50 -4.68 4.47 9.46
N SER A 51 -4.08 3.58 10.24
CA SER A 51 -4.48 3.26 11.63
C SER A 51 -3.25 3.08 12.52
N ILE A 52 -3.44 3.20 13.83
CA ILE A 52 -2.37 3.06 14.82
C ILE A 52 -2.56 1.77 15.60
N PHE A 53 -1.53 0.94 15.62
CA PHE A 53 -1.42 -0.20 16.52
C PHE A 53 -0.67 0.22 17.79
N LEU A 54 -1.25 -0.05 18.96
CA LEU A 54 -0.64 0.24 20.26
C LEU A 54 -0.35 -1.02 21.08
N GLY A 55 -1.03 -2.12 20.79
CA GLY A 55 -1.04 -3.32 21.61
C GLY A 55 -1.98 -3.22 22.82
N ASP A 56 -2.19 -4.37 23.50
CA ASP A 56 -3.20 -4.49 24.54
C ASP A 56 -2.87 -3.61 25.76
N GLU A 57 -1.62 -3.68 26.25
CA GLU A 57 -1.20 -2.97 27.47
C GLU A 57 -1.35 -1.45 27.36
N LEU A 58 -0.86 -0.86 26.25
CA LEU A 58 -0.94 0.58 26.07
C LEU A 58 -2.38 1.05 25.82
N THR A 59 -3.20 0.22 25.16
CA THR A 59 -4.62 0.49 24.97
C THR A 59 -5.36 0.52 26.31
N GLU A 60 -5.04 -0.37 27.25
CA GLU A 60 -5.59 -0.36 28.60
C GLU A 60 -5.15 0.86 29.42
N VAL A 61 -3.89 1.27 29.28
CA VAL A 61 -3.38 2.53 29.88
C VAL A 61 -4.19 3.73 29.38
N LEU A 62 -4.45 3.82 28.07
CA LEU A 62 -5.24 4.92 27.51
C LEU A 62 -6.69 4.91 27.99
N LYS A 63 -7.31 3.72 28.13
CA LYS A 63 -8.64 3.59 28.71
C LYS A 63 -8.69 4.01 30.17
N ALA A 64 -7.68 3.64 30.98
CA ALA A 64 -7.58 4.07 32.36
C ALA A 64 -7.45 5.59 32.50
N ILE A 65 -6.67 6.24 31.62
CA ILE A 65 -6.57 7.71 31.58
C ILE A 65 -7.92 8.35 31.20
N GLU A 66 -8.61 7.79 30.21
CA GLU A 66 -9.93 8.29 29.75
C GLU A 66 -10.98 8.25 30.88
N ASN A 67 -10.93 7.22 31.72
CA ASN A 67 -11.92 6.96 32.79
C ASN A 67 -11.48 7.49 34.18
N ASP A 68 -10.32 8.14 34.32
CA ASP A 68 -9.70 8.53 35.60
C ASP A 68 -9.45 7.32 36.52
N GLU A 69 -9.13 6.16 35.94
CA GLU A 69 -8.88 4.92 36.71
C GLU A 69 -7.39 4.71 36.94
N PHE A 70 -7.06 4.00 38.01
CA PHE A 70 -5.68 3.60 38.29
C PHE A 70 -5.32 2.38 37.42
N PHE A 71 -4.34 2.52 36.55
CA PHE A 71 -3.78 1.38 35.81
C PHE A 71 -2.79 0.60 36.69
N VAL A 72 -3.14 -0.64 36.97
CA VAL A 72 -2.23 -1.61 37.59
C VAL A 72 -1.69 -2.48 36.47
N GLY A 73 -0.41 -2.29 36.10
CA GLY A 73 0.23 -3.06 35.03
C GLY A 73 0.09 -4.57 35.25
N HIS A 74 -0.38 -5.28 34.27
CA HIS A 74 -0.33 -6.74 34.26
C HIS A 74 1.15 -7.11 34.14
N GLY A 75 1.70 -7.83 35.14
CA GLY A 75 3.04 -8.43 35.02
C GLY A 75 3.13 -9.30 33.76
N ALA A 76 4.34 -9.70 33.39
CA ALA A 76 4.57 -10.53 32.22
C ALA A 76 3.51 -11.65 32.08
N VAL A 77 2.60 -11.54 31.11
CA VAL A 77 1.54 -12.53 30.88
C VAL A 77 2.23 -13.76 30.29
N GLN A 78 2.22 -14.85 31.05
CA GLN A 78 2.72 -16.13 30.57
C GLN A 78 1.68 -16.76 29.63
N MET A 79 2.14 -17.15 28.45
CA MET A 79 1.31 -17.86 27.48
C MET A 79 1.28 -19.34 27.90
N ASP A 80 0.15 -19.81 28.38
CA ASP A 80 -0.08 -21.24 28.60
C ASP A 80 -0.54 -21.88 27.28
N ILE A 81 0.35 -22.62 26.64
CA ILE A 81 0.08 -23.30 25.36
C ILE A 81 -0.57 -24.69 25.61
N GLY A 82 -0.89 -25.03 26.85
CA GLY A 82 -1.50 -26.33 27.19
C GLY A 82 -0.58 -27.55 27.05
N ALA A 83 0.68 -27.35 26.63
CA ALA A 83 1.66 -28.42 26.47
C ALA A 83 2.65 -28.42 27.65
N LYS A 84 2.55 -29.41 28.54
CA LYS A 84 3.39 -29.54 29.76
C LYS A 84 4.92 -29.63 29.51
N VAL A 85 5.36 -29.74 28.26
CA VAL A 85 6.77 -30.00 27.90
C VAL A 85 7.46 -28.72 27.33
N LEU A 86 6.71 -27.67 27.03
CA LEU A 86 7.27 -26.44 26.52
C LEU A 86 7.53 -25.43 27.65
N PRO A 87 8.66 -24.67 27.60
CA PRO A 87 8.91 -23.60 28.54
C PRO A 87 7.82 -22.52 28.42
N HIS A 88 7.45 -21.90 29.54
CA HIS A 88 6.54 -20.77 29.55
C HIS A 88 7.17 -19.58 28.82
N PHE A 89 6.52 -19.11 27.76
CA PHE A 89 6.93 -17.93 27.03
C PHE A 89 6.15 -16.70 27.52
N VAL A 90 6.85 -15.57 27.63
CA VAL A 90 6.20 -14.29 27.85
C VAL A 90 5.50 -13.89 26.54
N LYS A 91 4.20 -13.54 26.62
CA LYS A 91 3.48 -13.01 25.47
C LYS A 91 4.21 -11.75 24.96
N ASP A 92 4.67 -11.80 23.72
CA ASP A 92 5.24 -10.63 23.06
C ASP A 92 4.08 -9.73 22.61
N ASN A 93 3.98 -8.55 23.21
CA ASN A 93 2.94 -7.57 22.90
C ASN A 93 3.35 -6.64 21.75
N THR A 94 4.50 -6.87 21.12
CA THR A 94 4.91 -6.10 19.95
C THR A 94 4.22 -6.58 18.69
N ASP A 95 3.73 -5.65 17.85
CA ASP A 95 3.16 -6.01 16.55
C ASP A 95 4.27 -6.41 15.58
N ARG A 96 4.38 -7.70 15.35
CA ARG A 96 5.22 -8.27 14.29
C ARG A 96 4.47 -8.44 12.97
N ASN A 97 3.15 -8.33 12.99
CA ASN A 97 2.35 -8.33 11.79
C ASN A 97 2.50 -7.00 11.06
N ARG A 98 2.66 -7.07 9.74
CA ARG A 98 2.81 -5.90 8.88
C ARG A 98 1.46 -5.31 8.46
N THR A 99 0.38 -5.66 9.16
CA THR A 99 -0.98 -5.17 8.87
C THR A 99 -1.24 -3.76 9.37
N SER A 100 -0.40 -3.24 10.30
CA SER A 100 -0.59 -1.93 10.89
C SER A 100 0.24 -0.87 10.17
N PRO A 101 -0.37 0.16 9.58
CA PRO A 101 0.33 1.23 8.88
C PRO A 101 1.25 2.05 9.78
N PHE A 102 0.84 2.24 11.04
CA PHE A 102 1.58 3.00 12.04
C PHE A 102 1.57 2.23 13.37
N ALA A 103 2.69 1.63 13.75
CA ALA A 103 2.75 0.70 14.87
C ALA A 103 3.67 1.19 15.97
N PHE A 104 3.22 1.07 17.23
CA PHE A 104 4.06 1.26 18.41
C PHE A 104 4.79 -0.04 18.75
N THR A 105 6.13 0.00 18.75
CA THR A 105 6.99 -1.15 18.97
C THR A 105 7.72 -1.10 20.32
N GLY A 106 7.03 -0.63 21.35
CA GLY A 106 7.52 -0.57 22.73
C GLY A 106 8.24 0.72 23.13
N ASN A 107 9.00 1.34 22.24
CA ASN A 107 9.73 2.59 22.52
C ASN A 107 9.73 3.60 21.37
N LYS A 108 9.14 3.24 20.23
CA LYS A 108 9.07 4.07 19.02
C LYS A 108 7.82 3.72 18.22
N PHE A 109 7.44 4.65 17.32
CA PHE A 109 6.48 4.36 16.26
C PHE A 109 7.21 4.02 14.96
N GLU A 110 6.62 3.15 14.17
CA GLU A 110 7.08 2.77 12.83
C GLU A 110 5.98 3.05 11.82
N PHE A 111 6.26 3.91 10.84
CA PHE A 111 5.40 4.12 9.68
C PHE A 111 5.80 3.13 8.58
N ARG A 112 4.90 2.21 8.23
CA ARG A 112 5.21 1.01 7.43
C ARG A 112 4.67 1.05 6.01
N MET A 113 4.03 2.13 5.60
CA MET A 113 3.39 2.23 4.28
C MET A 113 4.37 2.54 3.14
N LEU A 114 5.58 2.99 3.44
CA LEU A 114 6.56 3.39 2.43
C LEU A 114 7.16 2.17 1.72
N GLY A 115 7.21 2.22 0.38
CA GLY A 115 7.90 1.22 -0.43
C GLY A 115 9.43 1.29 -0.27
N SER A 116 10.11 0.16 -0.39
CA SER A 116 11.57 0.04 -0.16
C SER A 116 12.43 0.88 -1.13
N SER A 117 11.94 1.12 -2.33
CA SER A 117 12.62 1.94 -3.36
C SER A 117 12.31 3.44 -3.26
N SER A 118 11.44 3.84 -2.32
CA SER A 118 10.98 5.22 -2.19
C SER A 118 11.81 6.01 -1.18
N SER A 119 11.93 7.33 -1.37
CA SER A 119 12.58 8.23 -0.43
C SER A 119 11.74 8.40 0.84
N VAL A 120 12.39 8.34 2.00
CA VAL A 120 11.78 8.62 3.31
C VAL A 120 11.48 10.12 3.53
N ALA A 121 11.90 11.00 2.62
CA ALA A 121 11.77 12.44 2.79
C ALA A 121 10.31 12.89 2.94
N ASN A 122 9.42 12.45 2.03
CA ASN A 122 8.01 12.88 2.06
C ASN A 122 7.29 12.47 3.37
N PRO A 123 7.28 11.18 3.80
CA PRO A 123 6.65 10.82 5.05
C PRO A 123 7.27 11.52 6.27
N ASN A 124 8.60 11.75 6.29
CA ASN A 124 9.24 12.47 7.36
C ASN A 124 8.83 13.94 7.41
N ILE A 125 8.73 14.62 6.26
CA ILE A 125 8.23 16.01 6.20
C ILE A 125 6.81 16.07 6.77
N ILE A 126 5.91 15.25 6.29
CA ILE A 126 4.51 15.28 6.70
C ILE A 126 4.37 14.93 8.19
N LEU A 127 4.98 13.85 8.64
CA LEU A 127 4.87 13.41 10.04
C LEU A 127 5.43 14.46 11.00
N ASN A 128 6.62 14.99 10.73
CA ASN A 128 7.23 16.01 11.59
C ASN A 128 6.41 17.31 11.62
N THR A 129 5.85 17.73 10.48
CA THR A 129 5.03 18.95 10.41
C THR A 129 3.70 18.74 11.15
N ALA A 130 3.04 17.59 10.98
CA ALA A 130 1.81 17.26 11.70
C ALA A 130 2.03 17.23 13.23
N VAL A 131 3.13 16.62 13.69
CA VAL A 131 3.49 16.62 15.11
C VAL A 131 3.82 18.03 15.61
N ALA A 132 4.54 18.84 14.84
CA ALA A 132 4.86 20.22 15.20
C ALA A 132 3.58 21.07 15.35
N GLU A 133 2.61 20.90 14.47
CA GLU A 133 1.30 21.56 14.56
C GLU A 133 0.56 21.18 15.84
N VAL A 134 0.49 19.89 16.15
CA VAL A 134 -0.17 19.40 17.36
C VAL A 134 0.52 19.94 18.63
N LEU A 135 1.85 19.95 18.65
CA LEU A 135 2.61 20.54 19.75
C LEU A 135 2.37 22.05 19.91
N SER A 136 2.24 22.77 18.78
CA SER A 136 1.88 24.18 18.78
C SER A 136 0.47 24.42 19.36
N GLN A 137 -0.50 23.60 18.99
CA GLN A 137 -1.85 23.66 19.54
C GLN A 137 -1.86 23.40 21.05
N PHE A 138 -1.13 22.39 21.51
CA PHE A 138 -1.01 22.11 22.95
C PHE A 138 -0.29 23.19 23.73
N TYR A 139 0.73 23.81 23.12
CA TYR A 139 1.36 24.97 23.71
C TYR A 139 0.40 26.13 23.90
N GLU A 140 -0.41 26.44 22.90
CA GLU A 140 -1.42 27.51 23.01
C GLU A 140 -2.46 27.23 24.11
N GLU A 141 -2.87 25.96 24.30
CA GLU A 141 -3.81 25.57 25.36
C GLU A 141 -3.17 25.65 26.77
N LEU A 142 -1.85 25.48 26.89
CA LEU A 142 -1.17 25.34 28.19
C LEU A 142 -0.34 26.57 28.61
N LYS A 143 -0.01 27.50 27.69
CA LYS A 143 0.94 28.59 27.93
C LYS A 143 0.56 29.54 29.11
N ASP A 144 -0.74 29.72 29.33
CA ASP A 144 -1.25 30.63 30.36
C ASP A 144 -1.65 29.90 31.65
N VAL A 145 -1.40 28.59 31.76
CA VAL A 145 -1.71 27.78 32.94
C VAL A 145 -0.66 28.00 34.02
N PRO A 146 -1.04 28.38 35.27
CA PRO A 146 -0.10 28.52 36.38
C PRO A 146 0.62 27.20 36.70
N ALA A 147 1.82 27.29 37.24
CA ALA A 147 2.68 26.13 37.49
C ALA A 147 2.04 25.09 38.45
N ASP A 148 1.27 25.53 39.43
CA ASP A 148 0.54 24.69 40.38
C ASP A 148 -0.68 23.95 39.74
N GLY A 149 -1.26 24.51 38.68
CA GLY A 149 -2.35 23.89 37.89
C GLY A 149 -1.88 23.07 36.71
N MET A 150 -0.61 23.11 36.32
CA MET A 150 -0.11 22.52 35.07
C MET A 150 -0.32 21.03 34.99
N GLU A 151 -0.17 20.28 36.06
CA GLU A 151 -0.34 18.82 36.07
C GLU A 151 -1.78 18.40 35.76
N SER A 152 -2.74 19.09 36.35
CA SER A 152 -4.17 18.86 36.10
C SER A 152 -4.56 19.25 34.68
N ALA A 153 -4.07 20.41 34.20
CA ALA A 153 -4.35 20.85 32.83
C ALA A 153 -3.79 19.88 31.76
N VAL A 154 -2.59 19.37 31.97
CA VAL A 154 -2.01 18.35 31.10
C VAL A 154 -2.82 17.04 31.13
N HIS A 155 -3.30 16.63 32.30
CA HIS A 155 -4.14 15.43 32.43
C HIS A 155 -5.46 15.58 31.68
N GLU A 156 -6.16 16.70 31.85
CA GLU A 156 -7.40 16.98 31.12
C GLU A 156 -7.18 17.08 29.60
N LEU A 157 -6.11 17.70 29.17
CA LEU A 157 -5.75 17.75 27.75
C LEU A 157 -5.47 16.36 27.18
N LEU A 158 -4.77 15.49 27.93
CA LEU A 158 -4.56 14.08 27.58
C LEU A 158 -5.88 13.35 27.36
N LYS A 159 -6.78 13.44 28.36
CA LYS A 159 -8.07 12.79 28.37
C LYS A 159 -8.95 13.23 27.20
N LYS A 160 -9.04 14.54 26.97
CA LYS A 160 -9.74 15.14 25.83
C LYS A 160 -9.20 14.58 24.50
N THR A 161 -7.89 14.64 24.30
CA THR A 161 -7.24 14.22 23.06
C THR A 161 -7.45 12.72 22.79
N ILE A 162 -7.30 11.87 23.80
CA ILE A 162 -7.56 10.43 23.65
C ILE A 162 -9.00 10.18 23.22
N LYS A 163 -9.96 10.82 23.90
CA LYS A 163 -11.39 10.66 23.60
C LYS A 163 -11.75 11.06 22.18
N GLU A 164 -11.16 12.14 21.66
CA GLU A 164 -11.43 12.69 20.33
C GLU A 164 -10.77 11.86 19.22
N HIS A 165 -9.55 11.32 19.46
CA HIS A 165 -8.72 10.70 18.43
C HIS A 165 -8.55 9.18 18.55
N LYS A 166 -9.16 8.52 19.54
CA LYS A 166 -9.08 7.05 19.68
C LYS A 166 -9.66 6.26 18.50
N ARG A 167 -10.43 6.90 17.63
CA ARG A 167 -11.02 6.29 16.44
C ARG A 167 -9.98 5.69 15.51
N ILE A 168 -8.74 6.23 15.48
CA ILE A 168 -7.66 5.74 14.62
C ILE A 168 -6.93 4.52 15.20
N ILE A 169 -7.15 4.19 16.50
CA ILE A 169 -6.49 3.08 17.16
C ILE A 169 -7.15 1.78 16.74
N PHE A 170 -6.36 0.86 16.20
CA PHE A 170 -6.81 -0.47 15.79
C PHE A 170 -5.72 -1.51 16.04
N ASN A 171 -6.03 -2.54 16.85
CA ASN A 171 -5.09 -3.61 17.22
C ASN A 171 -5.40 -4.95 16.52
N GLY A 172 -6.34 -4.96 15.57
CA GLY A 172 -6.76 -6.15 14.86
C GLY A 172 -6.02 -6.38 13.54
N ASN A 173 -6.52 -7.32 12.74
CA ASN A 173 -6.01 -7.61 11.42
C ASN A 173 -6.53 -6.57 10.39
N GLY A 174 -5.64 -5.74 9.88
CA GLY A 174 -5.96 -4.67 8.92
C GLY A 174 -6.34 -5.14 7.51
N TYR A 175 -6.20 -6.44 7.19
CA TYR A 175 -6.50 -6.97 5.85
C TYR A 175 -7.95 -7.43 5.68
N THR A 176 -8.75 -7.40 6.73
CA THR A 176 -10.12 -7.91 6.67
C THR A 176 -11.10 -6.87 6.15
N ASP A 177 -12.14 -7.32 5.44
CA ASP A 177 -13.21 -6.43 4.95
C ASP A 177 -13.98 -5.78 6.10
N GLU A 178 -14.11 -6.48 7.24
CA GLU A 178 -14.75 -5.94 8.44
C GLU A 178 -13.99 -4.72 8.99
N TRP A 179 -12.65 -4.69 8.84
CA TRP A 179 -11.89 -3.50 9.22
C TRP A 179 -12.18 -2.32 8.29
N ILE A 180 -12.30 -2.55 6.99
CA ILE A 180 -12.63 -1.48 6.03
C ILE A 180 -13.98 -0.87 6.37
N GLU A 181 -15.01 -1.71 6.62
CA GLU A 181 -16.33 -1.24 7.03
C GLU A 181 -16.31 -0.49 8.36
N GLU A 182 -15.54 -0.97 9.32
CA GLU A 182 -15.39 -0.34 10.63
C GLU A 182 -14.65 1.00 10.53
N ALA A 183 -13.61 1.09 9.71
CA ALA A 183 -12.87 2.30 9.45
C ALA A 183 -13.76 3.39 8.84
N GLU A 184 -14.62 3.02 7.89
CA GLU A 184 -15.59 3.91 7.28
C GLU A 184 -16.60 4.44 8.32
N LYS A 185 -17.15 3.55 9.19
CA LYS A 185 -18.04 3.94 10.29
C LYS A 185 -17.38 4.89 11.29
N ARG A 186 -16.07 4.77 11.49
CA ARG A 186 -15.26 5.67 12.32
C ARG A 186 -14.90 6.98 11.62
N GLY A 187 -15.24 7.14 10.33
CA GLY A 187 -14.90 8.30 9.51
C GLY A 187 -13.42 8.39 9.16
N LEU A 188 -12.72 7.24 9.05
CA LEU A 188 -11.35 7.16 8.58
C LEU A 188 -11.32 7.07 7.05
N TYR A 189 -10.29 7.66 6.44
CA TYR A 189 -10.09 7.62 5.00
C TYR A 189 -9.62 6.22 4.55
N ASN A 190 -10.24 5.71 3.49
CA ASN A 190 -9.75 4.55 2.74
C ASN A 190 -9.32 5.00 1.33
N LEU A 191 -8.16 5.62 1.22
CA LEU A 191 -7.60 6.15 -0.03
C LEU A 191 -6.77 5.07 -0.73
N VAL A 192 -7.45 4.14 -1.40
CA VAL A 192 -6.83 2.94 -1.97
C VAL A 192 -5.82 3.29 -3.05
N SER A 193 -6.14 4.22 -3.94
CA SER A 193 -5.28 4.60 -5.07
C SER A 193 -4.67 6.00 -4.92
N THR A 194 -3.58 6.23 -5.64
CA THR A 194 -2.94 7.54 -5.74
C THR A 194 -3.89 8.62 -6.29
N PRO A 195 -4.69 8.39 -7.36
CA PRO A 195 -5.68 9.35 -7.84
C PRO A 195 -6.82 9.66 -6.88
N ASP A 196 -7.10 8.75 -5.92
CA ASP A 196 -8.08 9.01 -4.87
C ASP A 196 -7.47 9.83 -3.73
N ALA A 197 -6.20 9.59 -3.42
CA ALA A 197 -5.51 10.26 -2.33
C ALA A 197 -5.09 11.70 -2.68
N LEU A 198 -4.52 11.92 -3.86
CA LEU A 198 -3.90 13.19 -4.24
C LEU A 198 -4.81 14.42 -4.16
N PRO A 199 -6.13 14.37 -4.48
CA PRO A 199 -6.99 15.54 -4.32
C PRO A 199 -6.97 16.14 -2.93
N HIS A 200 -6.84 15.32 -1.89
CA HIS A 200 -6.74 15.78 -0.50
C HIS A 200 -5.46 16.55 -0.18
N PHE A 201 -4.45 16.52 -1.06
CA PHE A 201 -3.22 17.28 -0.84
C PHE A 201 -3.45 18.80 -0.82
N THR A 202 -4.47 19.26 -1.55
CA THR A 202 -4.85 20.68 -1.65
C THR A 202 -6.11 21.01 -0.81
N ASP A 203 -6.56 20.12 0.08
CA ASP A 203 -7.62 20.44 1.03
C ASP A 203 -7.18 21.57 1.97
N GLU A 204 -8.08 22.47 2.31
CA GLU A 204 -7.80 23.68 3.10
C GLU A 204 -7.00 23.41 4.39
N LYS A 205 -7.34 22.34 5.12
CA LYS A 205 -6.62 21.94 6.34
C LYS A 205 -5.16 21.59 6.07
N ASN A 206 -4.89 20.89 4.97
CA ASN A 206 -3.58 20.40 4.57
C ASN A 206 -2.72 21.52 4.00
N GLU A 207 -3.32 22.38 3.18
CA GLU A 207 -2.68 23.59 2.69
C GLU A 207 -2.30 24.53 3.82
N LYS A 208 -3.23 24.76 4.79
CA LYS A 208 -2.96 25.57 5.97
C LYS A 208 -1.80 25.00 6.79
N LEU A 209 -1.77 23.68 7.04
CA LEU A 209 -0.67 23.03 7.75
C LEU A 209 0.67 23.34 7.09
N LEU A 210 0.78 23.05 5.80
CA LEU A 210 2.05 23.10 5.08
C LEU A 210 2.55 24.54 4.85
N THR A 211 1.63 25.49 4.67
CA THR A 211 1.98 26.89 4.47
C THR A 211 2.29 27.63 5.77
N SER A 212 1.53 27.39 6.87
CA SER A 212 1.77 28.03 8.16
C SER A 212 3.11 27.63 8.79
N HIS A 213 3.53 26.39 8.56
CA HIS A 213 4.84 25.89 8.98
C HIS A 213 5.96 26.18 7.97
N HIS A 214 5.71 26.98 6.93
CA HIS A 214 6.68 27.36 5.90
C HIS A 214 7.35 26.17 5.20
N ILE A 215 6.65 25.05 5.08
CA ILE A 215 7.14 23.85 4.38
C ILE A 215 7.01 24.05 2.88
N PHE A 216 5.85 24.54 2.43
CA PHE A 216 5.58 24.88 1.03
C PHE A 216 4.82 26.22 0.97
N THR A 217 5.05 26.96 -0.11
CA THR A 217 4.15 28.01 -0.54
C THR A 217 2.93 27.38 -1.25
N HIS A 218 1.85 28.15 -1.39
CA HIS A 218 0.67 27.73 -2.15
C HIS A 218 1.04 27.23 -3.57
N ALA A 219 1.88 27.99 -4.28
CA ALA A 219 2.30 27.64 -5.63
C ALA A 219 3.11 26.33 -5.68
N GLU A 220 4.00 26.11 -4.72
CA GLU A 220 4.77 24.86 -4.62
C GLU A 220 3.89 23.66 -4.30
N LEU A 221 2.86 23.83 -3.45
CA LEU A 221 1.93 22.77 -3.11
C LEU A 221 1.16 22.30 -4.35
N HIS A 222 0.57 23.25 -5.08
CA HIS A 222 -0.17 22.95 -6.31
C HIS A 222 0.74 22.34 -7.40
N SER A 223 1.94 22.87 -7.58
CA SER A 223 2.91 22.28 -8.52
C SER A 223 3.27 20.84 -8.14
N ARG A 224 3.45 20.55 -6.85
CA ARG A 224 3.73 19.17 -6.38
C ARG A 224 2.54 18.23 -6.56
N TYR A 225 1.33 18.72 -6.40
CA TYR A 225 0.11 17.98 -6.70
C TYR A 225 0.08 17.55 -8.17
N GLU A 226 0.29 18.48 -9.08
CA GLU A 226 0.33 18.22 -10.54
C GLU A 226 1.47 17.25 -10.90
N ILE A 227 2.69 17.48 -10.41
CA ILE A 227 3.85 16.60 -10.66
C ILE A 227 3.59 15.17 -10.17
N LYS A 228 2.94 14.99 -9.04
CA LYS A 228 2.61 13.64 -8.54
C LYS A 228 1.58 12.93 -9.42
N LEU A 229 0.55 13.63 -9.91
CA LEU A 229 -0.39 13.10 -10.89
C LEU A 229 0.27 12.75 -12.21
N GLU A 230 1.11 13.66 -12.74
CA GLU A 230 1.88 13.39 -13.96
C GLU A 230 2.77 12.15 -13.81
N ASN A 231 3.48 12.02 -12.70
CA ASN A 231 4.34 10.87 -12.47
C ASN A 231 3.54 9.57 -12.41
N TYR A 232 2.34 9.58 -11.80
CA TYR A 232 1.44 8.45 -11.79
C TYR A 232 1.03 8.04 -13.21
N VAL A 233 0.53 9.00 -13.98
CA VAL A 233 0.09 8.78 -15.37
C VAL A 233 1.25 8.29 -16.24
N LYS A 234 2.41 8.97 -16.19
CA LYS A 234 3.59 8.60 -16.99
C LYS A 234 4.09 7.19 -16.66
N THR A 235 4.09 6.81 -15.38
CA THR A 235 4.50 5.48 -14.96
C THR A 235 3.60 4.40 -15.57
N LEU A 236 2.28 4.54 -15.42
CA LEU A 236 1.33 3.56 -15.94
C LEU A 236 1.29 3.55 -17.48
N HIS A 237 1.46 4.71 -18.12
CA HIS A 237 1.58 4.78 -19.57
C HIS A 237 2.79 3.98 -20.10
N ILE A 238 3.94 4.12 -19.43
CA ILE A 238 5.16 3.36 -19.79
C ILE A 238 4.95 1.87 -19.53
N GLU A 239 4.35 1.48 -18.42
CA GLU A 239 4.07 0.09 -18.09
C GLU A 239 3.12 -0.55 -19.11
N ALA A 240 2.02 0.13 -19.47
CA ALA A 240 1.09 -0.34 -20.49
C ALA A 240 1.77 -0.45 -21.88
N GLY A 241 2.51 0.57 -22.30
CA GLY A 241 3.27 0.55 -23.55
C GLY A 241 4.31 -0.57 -23.62
N THR A 242 5.02 -0.82 -22.52
CA THR A 242 6.00 -1.91 -22.40
C THR A 242 5.31 -3.27 -22.48
N MET A 243 4.15 -3.45 -21.82
CA MET A 243 3.37 -4.68 -21.91
C MET A 243 2.93 -4.95 -23.36
N VAL A 244 2.42 -3.93 -24.04
CA VAL A 244 2.03 -4.02 -25.45
C VAL A 244 3.23 -4.45 -26.30
N GLU A 245 4.39 -3.83 -26.11
CA GLU A 245 5.60 -4.14 -26.88
C GLU A 245 6.09 -5.56 -26.68
N ILE A 246 6.21 -6.03 -25.43
CA ILE A 246 6.66 -7.39 -25.09
C ILE A 246 5.70 -8.42 -25.69
N ILE A 247 4.40 -8.23 -25.55
CA ILE A 247 3.43 -9.21 -26.06
C ILE A 247 3.44 -9.28 -27.58
N GLN A 248 3.46 -8.11 -28.25
CA GLN A 248 3.43 -8.09 -29.72
C GLN A 248 4.73 -8.56 -30.37
N LYS A 249 5.87 -8.18 -29.81
CA LYS A 249 7.17 -8.44 -30.46
C LYS A 249 7.84 -9.73 -30.02
N ASP A 250 7.51 -10.19 -28.81
CA ASP A 250 8.21 -11.30 -28.19
C ASP A 250 7.29 -12.49 -27.94
N LEU A 251 6.21 -12.34 -27.13
CA LEU A 251 5.40 -13.47 -26.68
C LEU A 251 4.54 -14.06 -27.80
N LEU A 252 3.77 -13.26 -28.54
CA LEU A 252 2.92 -13.75 -29.64
C LEU A 252 3.75 -14.47 -30.74
N PRO A 253 4.90 -13.96 -31.19
CA PRO A 253 5.78 -14.69 -32.10
C PRO A 253 6.30 -16.02 -31.52
N ALA A 254 6.64 -16.05 -30.23
CA ALA A 254 7.08 -17.27 -29.56
C ALA A 254 5.96 -18.33 -29.50
N VAL A 255 4.73 -17.91 -29.14
CA VAL A 255 3.53 -18.77 -29.17
C VAL A 255 3.29 -19.33 -30.58
N THR A 256 3.33 -18.47 -31.60
CA THR A 256 3.15 -18.87 -33.01
C THR A 256 4.19 -19.87 -33.45
N THR A 257 5.46 -19.68 -33.07
CA THR A 257 6.56 -20.59 -33.36
C THR A 257 6.34 -21.97 -32.71
N TYR A 258 5.80 -22.01 -31.50
CA TYR A 258 5.51 -23.27 -30.84
C TYR A 258 4.29 -23.97 -31.48
N MET A 259 3.25 -23.24 -31.84
CA MET A 259 2.11 -23.78 -32.57
C MET A 259 2.51 -24.39 -33.93
N GLU A 260 3.42 -23.74 -34.67
CA GLU A 260 3.98 -24.29 -35.89
C GLU A 260 4.69 -25.63 -35.65
N LYS A 261 5.54 -25.74 -34.62
CA LYS A 261 6.21 -27.01 -34.25
C LYS A 261 5.22 -28.10 -33.87
N LEU A 262 4.17 -27.79 -33.13
CA LEU A 262 3.11 -28.75 -32.78
C LEU A 262 2.38 -29.26 -34.03
N ALA A 263 1.99 -28.35 -34.95
CA ALA A 263 1.33 -28.69 -36.18
C ALA A 263 2.21 -29.58 -37.11
N GLN A 264 3.50 -29.20 -37.25
CA GLN A 264 4.48 -30.00 -38.01
C GLN A 264 4.66 -31.38 -37.39
N THR A 265 4.79 -31.47 -36.05
CA THR A 265 4.92 -32.74 -35.33
C THR A 265 3.73 -33.63 -35.56
N ALA A 266 2.49 -33.11 -35.46
CA ALA A 266 1.26 -33.85 -35.73
C ALA A 266 1.17 -34.36 -37.18
N ALA A 267 1.53 -33.53 -38.14
CA ALA A 267 1.55 -33.89 -39.56
C ALA A 267 2.59 -34.98 -39.85
N LEU A 268 3.81 -34.85 -39.34
CA LEU A 268 4.88 -35.83 -39.50
C LEU A 268 4.54 -37.18 -38.87
N LYS A 269 3.97 -37.20 -37.66
CA LYS A 269 3.51 -38.44 -37.02
C LYS A 269 2.52 -39.19 -37.89
N LYS A 270 1.50 -38.50 -38.43
CA LYS A 270 0.54 -39.13 -39.32
C LYS A 270 1.06 -39.56 -40.68
N SER A 271 2.09 -38.88 -41.19
CA SER A 271 2.74 -39.28 -42.46
C SER A 271 3.55 -40.61 -42.34
N VAL A 272 4.08 -40.90 -41.15
CA VAL A 272 4.83 -42.13 -40.88
C VAL A 272 3.93 -43.27 -40.44
N VAL A 273 2.94 -42.97 -39.57
CA VAL A 273 1.97 -43.91 -39.03
C VAL A 273 0.59 -43.29 -39.14
N PRO A 274 -0.21 -43.62 -40.20
CA PRO A 274 -1.49 -42.92 -40.49
C PRO A 274 -2.50 -42.90 -39.35
N ASP A 275 -2.58 -43.95 -38.56
CA ASP A 275 -3.53 -44.12 -37.47
C ASP A 275 -3.02 -43.68 -36.09
N ILE A 276 -1.83 -43.07 -36.03
CA ILE A 276 -1.26 -42.59 -34.75
C ILE A 276 -2.11 -41.46 -34.15
N SER A 277 -2.30 -41.52 -32.85
CA SER A 277 -2.97 -40.42 -32.14
C SER A 277 -2.09 -39.16 -32.08
N VAL A 278 -2.67 -38.01 -32.40
CA VAL A 278 -2.10 -36.67 -32.28
C VAL A 278 -2.96 -35.80 -31.35
N SER A 279 -3.73 -36.43 -30.45
CA SER A 279 -4.68 -35.73 -29.57
C SER A 279 -3.97 -34.75 -28.62
N ALA A 280 -2.74 -35.07 -28.17
CA ALA A 280 -1.96 -34.20 -27.32
C ALA A 280 -1.52 -32.90 -28.02
N GLU A 281 -0.97 -33.04 -29.25
CA GLU A 281 -0.57 -31.90 -30.06
C GLU A 281 -1.78 -31.05 -30.47
N ALA A 282 -2.89 -31.69 -30.85
CA ALA A 282 -4.14 -30.99 -31.21
C ALA A 282 -4.70 -30.22 -30.01
N ALA A 283 -4.73 -30.81 -28.84
CA ALA A 283 -5.22 -30.13 -27.62
C ALA A 283 -4.40 -28.89 -27.27
N LEU A 284 -3.05 -28.99 -27.30
CA LEU A 284 -2.16 -27.84 -27.04
C LEU A 284 -2.33 -26.79 -28.14
N LEU A 285 -2.41 -27.15 -29.38
CA LEU A 285 -2.60 -26.23 -30.50
C LEU A 285 -3.92 -25.46 -30.36
N THR A 286 -5.01 -26.14 -30.05
CA THR A 286 -6.32 -25.52 -29.81
C THR A 286 -6.22 -24.53 -28.65
N ARG A 287 -5.64 -24.94 -27.51
CA ARG A 287 -5.53 -24.10 -26.34
C ARG A 287 -4.69 -22.85 -26.59
N LEU A 288 -3.54 -22.97 -27.25
CA LEU A 288 -2.68 -21.84 -27.60
C LEU A 288 -3.37 -20.90 -28.60
N THR A 289 -4.17 -21.41 -29.53
CA THR A 289 -4.95 -20.58 -30.45
C THR A 289 -5.97 -19.73 -29.69
N GLU A 290 -6.76 -20.33 -28.80
CA GLU A 290 -7.74 -19.61 -27.96
C GLU A 290 -7.08 -18.52 -27.12
N LEU A 291 -5.93 -18.82 -26.49
CA LEU A 291 -5.17 -17.86 -25.69
C LEU A 291 -4.62 -16.72 -26.56
N SER A 292 -4.11 -17.03 -27.75
CA SER A 292 -3.60 -16.00 -28.68
C SER A 292 -4.69 -15.06 -29.18
N GLU A 293 -5.85 -15.59 -29.52
CA GLU A 293 -7.01 -14.79 -29.96
C GLU A 293 -7.48 -13.86 -28.85
N THR A 294 -7.58 -14.39 -27.62
CA THR A 294 -7.94 -13.61 -26.42
C THR A 294 -6.92 -12.52 -26.18
N MET A 295 -5.62 -12.86 -26.19
CA MET A 295 -4.50 -11.94 -25.98
C MET A 295 -4.49 -10.79 -26.98
N VAL A 296 -4.69 -11.08 -28.28
CA VAL A 296 -4.75 -10.06 -29.32
C VAL A 296 -5.93 -9.12 -29.12
N LYS A 297 -7.10 -9.64 -28.80
CA LYS A 297 -8.31 -8.84 -28.53
C LYS A 297 -8.13 -7.91 -27.34
N ASP A 298 -7.62 -8.46 -26.22
CA ASP A 298 -7.43 -7.67 -25.00
C ASP A 298 -6.32 -6.64 -25.19
N LEU A 299 -5.30 -6.95 -25.98
CA LEU A 299 -4.20 -6.04 -26.31
C LEU A 299 -4.69 -4.85 -27.16
N GLU A 300 -5.56 -5.06 -28.14
CA GLU A 300 -6.13 -3.94 -28.93
C GLU A 300 -6.96 -3.03 -28.02
N ARG A 301 -7.75 -3.61 -27.13
CA ARG A 301 -8.50 -2.85 -26.14
C ARG A 301 -7.58 -2.02 -25.22
N LEU A 302 -6.51 -2.63 -24.70
CA LEU A 302 -5.52 -1.91 -23.87
C LEU A 302 -4.93 -0.70 -24.61
N LYS A 303 -4.65 -0.83 -25.93
CA LYS A 303 -4.14 0.28 -26.75
C LYS A 303 -5.15 1.41 -26.87
N GLU A 304 -6.40 1.06 -27.18
CA GLU A 304 -7.50 2.03 -27.33
C GLU A 304 -7.74 2.80 -26.03
N ASP A 305 -7.83 2.09 -24.92
CA ASP A 305 -8.10 2.68 -23.61
C ASP A 305 -6.89 3.49 -23.08
N THR A 306 -5.67 3.06 -23.39
CA THR A 306 -4.45 3.85 -23.10
C THR A 306 -4.44 5.15 -23.89
N ALA A 307 -4.76 5.13 -25.20
CA ALA A 307 -4.84 6.32 -26.02
C ALA A 307 -5.96 7.29 -25.54
N MET A 308 -7.09 6.75 -25.09
CA MET A 308 -8.17 7.54 -24.51
C MET A 308 -7.71 8.23 -23.21
N ALA A 309 -7.00 7.52 -22.32
CA ALA A 309 -6.48 8.08 -21.08
C ALA A 309 -5.40 9.15 -21.34
N GLU A 310 -4.52 8.93 -22.32
CA GLU A 310 -3.50 9.89 -22.76
C GLU A 310 -4.12 11.19 -23.31
N TYR A 311 -5.18 11.08 -24.12
CA TYR A 311 -5.89 12.25 -24.66
C TYR A 311 -6.46 13.18 -23.59
N GLU A 312 -6.74 12.68 -22.37
CA GLU A 312 -7.24 13.49 -21.26
C GLU A 312 -6.12 14.21 -20.49
N VAL A 313 -4.84 13.87 -20.67
CA VAL A 313 -3.70 14.45 -19.90
C VAL A 313 -3.72 15.98 -19.96
N ASP A 314 -3.77 16.56 -21.15
CA ASP A 314 -3.72 18.01 -21.36
C ASP A 314 -5.03 18.71 -20.99
N LYS A 315 -6.13 17.97 -20.78
CA LYS A 315 -7.45 18.53 -20.50
C LYS A 315 -7.80 18.49 -19.03
N ASN A 316 -7.57 17.37 -18.41
CA ASN A 316 -7.84 17.10 -17.00
C ASN A 316 -6.96 15.94 -16.52
N LEU A 317 -5.84 16.30 -15.94
CA LEU A 317 -4.83 15.34 -15.48
C LEU A 317 -5.36 14.35 -14.43
N LEU A 318 -6.23 14.80 -13.51
CA LEU A 318 -6.86 13.92 -12.53
C LEU A 318 -7.80 12.91 -13.20
N LYS A 319 -8.55 13.32 -14.20
CA LYS A 319 -9.40 12.43 -14.99
C LYS A 319 -8.57 11.39 -15.73
N SER A 320 -7.46 11.81 -16.35
CA SER A 320 -6.51 10.89 -16.96
C SER A 320 -5.98 9.87 -15.96
N ALA A 321 -5.50 10.32 -14.80
CA ALA A 321 -5.01 9.43 -13.74
C ALA A 321 -6.06 8.40 -13.28
N LYS A 322 -7.33 8.81 -13.16
CA LYS A 322 -8.45 7.91 -12.83
C LYS A 322 -8.75 6.91 -13.95
N LEU A 323 -8.62 7.29 -15.22
CA LEU A 323 -8.74 6.36 -16.36
C LEU A 323 -7.61 5.32 -16.35
N TYR A 324 -6.38 5.75 -16.12
CA TYR A 324 -5.27 4.80 -15.95
C TYR A 324 -5.53 3.82 -14.82
N GLN A 325 -5.99 4.28 -13.67
CA GLN A 325 -6.27 3.46 -12.51
C GLN A 325 -7.43 2.47 -12.73
N SER A 326 -8.57 2.92 -13.27
CA SER A 326 -9.79 2.11 -13.30
C SER A 326 -9.97 1.32 -14.60
N VAL A 327 -9.37 1.76 -15.71
CA VAL A 327 -9.55 1.14 -17.03
C VAL A 327 -8.26 0.49 -17.50
N VAL A 328 -7.18 1.27 -17.66
CA VAL A 328 -5.92 0.76 -18.23
C VAL A 328 -5.32 -0.36 -17.38
N LEU A 329 -5.24 -0.22 -16.04
CA LEU A 329 -4.75 -1.27 -15.15
C LEU A 329 -5.61 -2.54 -15.24
N THR A 330 -6.94 -2.39 -15.32
CA THR A 330 -7.86 -3.53 -15.47
C THR A 330 -7.64 -4.28 -16.79
N ASP A 331 -7.36 -3.56 -17.87
CA ASP A 331 -7.09 -4.17 -19.16
C ASP A 331 -5.68 -4.82 -19.18
N MET A 332 -4.68 -4.22 -18.54
CA MET A 332 -3.38 -4.86 -18.33
C MET A 332 -3.51 -6.20 -17.58
N GLU A 333 -4.37 -6.28 -16.56
CA GLU A 333 -4.65 -7.53 -15.84
C GLU A 333 -5.27 -8.59 -16.75
N LYS A 334 -6.25 -8.21 -17.59
CA LYS A 334 -6.87 -9.14 -18.55
C LYS A 334 -5.86 -9.70 -19.55
N VAL A 335 -5.03 -8.83 -20.12
CA VAL A 335 -3.95 -9.25 -21.02
C VAL A 335 -3.01 -10.23 -20.33
N ARG A 336 -2.64 -9.99 -19.09
CA ARG A 336 -1.79 -10.90 -18.31
C ARG A 336 -2.38 -12.28 -18.13
N VAL A 337 -3.68 -12.40 -17.89
CA VAL A 337 -4.32 -13.73 -17.70
C VAL A 337 -4.06 -14.67 -18.88
N SER A 338 -4.23 -14.15 -20.10
CA SER A 338 -3.99 -14.96 -21.31
C SER A 338 -2.51 -15.13 -21.63
N ALA A 339 -1.69 -14.12 -21.38
CA ALA A 339 -0.24 -14.15 -21.56
C ALA A 339 0.44 -15.14 -20.61
N ASP A 340 0.19 -15.04 -19.30
CA ASP A 340 0.75 -15.93 -18.28
C ASP A 340 0.33 -17.39 -18.52
N ALA A 341 -0.92 -17.62 -18.97
CA ALA A 341 -1.39 -18.96 -19.33
C ALA A 341 -0.72 -19.52 -20.58
N ALA A 342 -0.39 -18.68 -21.57
CA ALA A 342 0.34 -19.10 -22.77
C ALA A 342 1.82 -19.40 -22.43
N GLU A 343 2.47 -18.56 -21.64
CA GLU A 343 3.84 -18.78 -21.18
C GLU A 343 4.01 -20.13 -20.48
N ALA A 344 3.06 -20.52 -19.63
CA ALA A 344 3.11 -21.79 -18.91
C ALA A 344 3.09 -23.03 -19.84
N LEU A 345 2.66 -22.87 -21.09
CA LEU A 345 2.59 -23.94 -22.10
C LEU A 345 3.80 -23.95 -23.05
N ILE A 346 4.58 -22.87 -23.11
CA ILE A 346 5.71 -22.73 -24.05
C ILE A 346 6.98 -23.30 -23.42
N PRO A 347 7.77 -24.12 -24.16
CA PRO A 347 9.06 -24.62 -23.70
C PRO A 347 10.07 -23.47 -23.48
N ASP A 348 10.90 -23.60 -22.45
CA ASP A 348 12.02 -22.70 -22.12
C ASP A 348 12.91 -22.32 -23.31
N SER A 349 13.05 -23.24 -24.30
CA SER A 349 13.88 -23.02 -25.47
C SER A 349 13.26 -22.07 -26.51
N ILE A 350 11.98 -21.72 -26.34
CA ILE A 350 11.23 -20.83 -27.24
C ILE A 350 10.86 -19.52 -26.53
N LEU A 351 10.82 -19.51 -25.19
CA LEU A 351 10.56 -18.30 -24.44
C LEU A 351 11.59 -17.21 -24.75
N PRO A 352 11.14 -15.97 -25.06
CA PRO A 352 12.03 -14.89 -25.48
C PRO A 352 12.82 -14.25 -24.33
N TYR A 353 12.49 -14.58 -23.09
CA TYR A 353 13.13 -14.08 -21.88
C TYR A 353 13.49 -15.23 -20.91
N PRO A 354 14.46 -15.01 -20.00
CA PRO A 354 14.91 -16.06 -19.10
C PRO A 354 13.86 -16.43 -18.06
N THR A 355 13.69 -17.73 -17.81
CA THR A 355 12.90 -18.22 -16.67
C THR A 355 13.57 -17.91 -15.34
N TYR A 356 12.81 -17.95 -14.24
CA TYR A 356 13.35 -17.79 -12.88
C TYR A 356 14.48 -18.78 -12.60
N GLY A 357 14.39 -20.03 -13.10
CA GLY A 357 15.46 -21.01 -12.96
C GLY A 357 16.76 -20.55 -13.63
N LYS A 358 16.68 -19.99 -14.84
CA LYS A 358 17.87 -19.43 -15.52
C LYS A 358 18.45 -18.23 -14.80
N LEU A 359 17.59 -17.32 -14.27
CA LEU A 359 18.04 -16.14 -13.53
C LEU A 359 18.71 -16.50 -12.21
N LEU A 360 18.12 -17.43 -11.44
CA LEU A 360 18.64 -17.85 -10.13
C LEU A 360 19.95 -18.63 -10.20
N PHE A 361 20.17 -19.36 -11.29
CA PHE A 361 21.36 -20.20 -11.48
C PHE A 361 22.32 -19.67 -12.56
N SER A 362 22.07 -18.44 -13.07
CA SER A 362 23.04 -17.78 -13.94
C SER A 362 24.23 -17.33 -13.10
N ILE A 363 25.42 -17.87 -13.43
CA ILE A 363 26.69 -17.35 -12.93
C ILE A 363 27.11 -16.25 -13.90
N SER A 364 27.13 -15.01 -13.43
CA SER A 364 27.80 -13.93 -14.17
C SER A 364 29.29 -14.07 -13.92
N ASP A 365 30.03 -14.48 -14.94
CA ASP A 365 31.50 -14.41 -14.96
C ASP A 365 31.98 -12.95 -14.94
#